data_75edf5d2131edc0b7e63346451ba2054
#
_entry.id   75edf5d2131edc0b7e63346451ba2054
#
_cell.length_a   1.000
_cell.length_b   1.000
_cell.length_c   1.000
_cell.angle_alpha   90.00
_cell.angle_beta   90.00
_cell.angle_gamma   90.00
#
_symmetry.space_group_name_H-M   'P 1'
#
loop_
_entity.id
_entity.type
_entity.pdbx_description
1 polymer ?
#
loop_
_entity_poly.entity_id
_entity_poly.type
_entity_poly.pdbx_seq_one_letter_code
_entity_poly.pdbx_strand_id
1 'polypeptide(L)'
;MNKKTNSGLKIICLNRKASFNFFFEDLLEAGIVLKGSEIKSIREGKVNIADSYAVEKDGELILINSHIASYKQASYSNHNPTDERKLLLNKREINKLIGKIQRDGLTIVPTKMYFKKGKAKIELAVAKGKKLHDKRATKKDRDWNRDKSRYFRKSS
;
A
#
# COMPACT_ATOMS: atom_id res chain seq x y z
N MET A 1 -9.22 27.06 -12.62
CA MET A 1 -8.57 25.75 -12.42
C MET A 1 -9.39 24.95 -11.42
N ASN A 2 -10.17 24.02 -11.92
CA ASN A 2 -10.94 23.15 -11.05
C ASN A 2 -10.03 22.09 -10.45
N LYS A 3 -9.56 22.30 -9.23
CA LYS A 3 -9.20 21.19 -8.36
C LYS A 3 -10.47 20.36 -8.17
N LYS A 4 -10.67 19.32 -8.97
CA LYS A 4 -11.59 18.25 -8.59
C LYS A 4 -11.05 17.68 -7.28
N THR A 5 -11.49 18.28 -6.18
CA THR A 5 -11.39 17.63 -4.88
C THR A 5 -12.13 16.31 -5.05
N ASN A 6 -11.42 15.20 -5.00
CA ASN A 6 -12.01 13.87 -4.85
C ASN A 6 -12.73 13.86 -3.51
N SER A 7 -13.94 14.42 -3.51
CA SER A 7 -14.83 14.46 -2.36
C SER A 7 -15.22 13.04 -2.01
N GLY A 8 -14.54 12.44 -1.05
CA GLY A 8 -14.83 11.10 -0.56
C GLY A 8 -13.61 10.18 -0.40
N LEU A 9 -12.40 10.62 -0.74
CA LEU A 9 -11.18 9.84 -0.55
C LEU A 9 -10.35 10.42 0.59
N LYS A 10 -10.16 9.62 1.64
CA LYS A 10 -9.32 9.99 2.78
C LYS A 10 -8.13 9.03 2.87
N ILE A 11 -6.93 9.51 2.59
CA ILE A 11 -5.69 8.73 2.71
C ILE A 11 -5.40 8.48 4.19
N ILE A 12 -5.17 7.21 4.54
CA ILE A 12 -4.84 6.77 5.88
C ILE A 12 -3.34 6.64 6.05
N CYS A 13 -2.68 5.92 5.15
CA CYS A 13 -1.24 5.74 5.17
C CYS A 13 -0.67 5.54 3.77
N LEU A 14 0.61 5.86 3.64
CA LEU A 14 1.39 5.72 2.42
C LEU A 14 2.54 4.74 2.64
N ASN A 15 2.85 3.94 1.63
CA ASN A 15 4.04 3.10 1.61
C ASN A 15 5.16 3.77 0.80
N ARG A 16 5.94 4.60 1.44
CA ARG A 16 7.04 5.32 0.79
C ARG A 16 8.20 4.43 0.41
N LYS A 17 8.40 3.32 1.12
CA LYS A 17 9.44 2.33 0.82
C LYS A 17 9.18 1.60 -0.49
N ALA A 18 7.93 1.42 -0.89
CA ALA A 18 7.58 0.68 -2.10
C ALA A 18 8.21 1.30 -3.36
N SER A 19 8.09 2.60 -3.53
CA SER A 19 8.67 3.30 -4.69
C SER A 19 10.20 3.33 -4.68
N PHE A 20 10.82 3.18 -3.52
CA PHE A 20 12.27 3.06 -3.39
C PHE A 20 12.76 1.65 -3.74
N ASN A 21 12.04 0.63 -3.32
CA ASN A 21 12.43 -0.77 -3.44
C ASN A 21 11.99 -1.45 -4.75
N PHE A 22 10.98 -0.89 -5.44
CA PHE A 22 10.35 -1.53 -6.58
C PHE A 22 10.12 -0.56 -7.75
N PHE A 23 10.20 -1.11 -8.96
CA PHE A 23 9.64 -0.49 -10.16
C PHE A 23 8.19 -0.91 -10.31
N PHE A 24 7.27 0.04 -10.44
CA PHE A 24 5.84 -0.23 -10.61
C PHE A 24 5.51 -0.39 -12.10
N GLU A 25 4.89 -1.51 -12.45
CA GLU A 25 4.41 -1.76 -13.82
C GLU A 25 2.94 -1.37 -13.97
N ASP A 26 2.12 -1.62 -12.95
CA ASP A 26 0.68 -1.40 -12.98
C ASP A 26 0.17 -1.07 -11.57
N LEU A 27 -0.89 -0.30 -11.50
CA LEU A 27 -1.57 0.06 -10.26
C LEU A 27 -3.04 -0.35 -10.33
N LEU A 28 -3.57 -0.88 -9.24
CA LEU A 28 -4.98 -1.24 -9.15
C LEU A 28 -5.52 -1.02 -7.74
N GLU A 29 -6.83 -0.79 -7.65
CA GLU A 29 -7.53 -0.65 -6.37
C GLU A 29 -8.13 -1.98 -5.96
N ALA A 30 -7.94 -2.35 -4.70
CA ALA A 30 -8.56 -3.52 -4.09
C ALA A 30 -9.34 -3.14 -2.85
N GLY A 31 -10.39 -3.91 -2.55
CA GLY A 31 -11.00 -3.91 -1.23
C GLY A 31 -10.14 -4.73 -0.26
N ILE A 32 -10.36 -4.54 1.03
CA ILE A 32 -9.71 -5.32 2.09
C ILE A 32 -10.74 -5.74 3.12
N VAL A 33 -10.72 -7.02 3.49
CA VAL A 33 -11.59 -7.56 4.52
C VAL A 33 -10.98 -7.26 5.88
N LEU A 34 -11.71 -6.52 6.71
CA LEU A 34 -11.27 -6.07 8.03
C LEU A 34 -12.28 -6.44 9.11
N LYS A 35 -11.78 -6.73 10.29
CA LYS A 35 -12.58 -6.88 11.51
C LYS A 35 -12.96 -5.48 12.05
N GLY A 36 -13.99 -5.41 12.89
CA GLY A 36 -14.44 -4.14 13.46
C GLY A 36 -13.35 -3.41 14.25
N SER A 37 -12.56 -4.13 15.04
CA SER A 37 -11.43 -3.57 15.80
C SER A 37 -10.31 -3.05 14.88
N GLU A 38 -10.08 -3.69 13.73
CA GLU A 38 -9.12 -3.21 12.73
C GLU A 38 -9.58 -1.90 12.09
N ILE A 39 -10.85 -1.79 11.71
CA ILE A 39 -11.41 -0.55 11.14
C ILE A 39 -11.29 0.61 12.11
N LYS A 40 -11.57 0.40 13.38
CA LYS A 40 -11.44 1.42 14.43
C LYS A 40 -9.99 1.88 14.59
N SER A 41 -9.05 0.95 14.57
CA SER A 41 -7.62 1.25 14.64
C SER A 41 -7.12 2.01 13.40
N ILE A 42 -7.59 1.63 12.22
CA ILE A 42 -7.28 2.32 10.95
C ILE A 42 -7.81 3.75 10.95
N ARG A 43 -9.02 3.99 11.48
CA ARG A 43 -9.58 5.35 11.61
C ARG A 43 -8.72 6.25 12.50
N GLU A 44 -8.02 5.67 13.47
CA GLU A 44 -7.04 6.38 14.30
C GLU A 44 -5.66 6.52 13.63
N GLY A 45 -5.48 6.01 12.41
CA GLY A 45 -4.22 6.06 11.67
C GLY A 45 -3.16 5.08 12.17
N LYS A 46 -3.53 4.11 12.98
CA LYS A 46 -2.60 3.13 13.59
C LYS A 46 -2.38 1.92 12.68
N VAL A 47 -1.90 2.16 11.48
CA VAL A 47 -1.64 1.13 10.46
C VAL A 47 -0.32 1.39 9.76
N ASN A 48 0.41 0.31 9.45
CA ASN A 48 1.66 0.36 8.71
C ASN A 48 1.64 -0.74 7.63
N ILE A 49 1.85 -0.35 6.39
CA ILE A 49 1.89 -1.25 5.23
C ILE A 49 3.26 -1.28 4.55
N ALA A 50 4.29 -0.71 5.18
CA ALA A 50 5.60 -0.51 4.54
C ALA A 50 6.30 -1.80 4.12
N ASP A 51 6.16 -2.86 4.90
CA ASP A 51 6.82 -4.15 4.64
C ASP A 51 5.82 -5.23 4.20
N SER A 52 4.62 -4.83 3.83
CA SER A 52 3.58 -5.75 3.40
C SER A 52 3.64 -6.05 1.91
N TYR A 53 3.13 -7.21 1.56
CA TYR A 53 3.02 -7.67 0.18
C TYR A 53 1.82 -8.61 0.05
N ALA A 54 1.33 -8.80 -1.16
CA ALA A 54 0.24 -9.71 -1.42
C ALA A 54 0.74 -11.02 -2.02
N VAL A 55 0.18 -12.13 -1.56
CA VAL A 55 0.47 -13.47 -2.07
C VAL A 55 -0.80 -14.17 -2.50
N GLU A 56 -0.67 -15.13 -3.40
CA GLU A 56 -1.75 -16.02 -3.78
C GLU A 56 -1.85 -17.15 -2.75
N LYS A 57 -3.08 -17.45 -2.33
CA LYS A 57 -3.40 -18.53 -1.43
C LYS A 57 -4.78 -19.06 -1.77
N ASP A 58 -4.85 -20.29 -2.27
CA ASP A 58 -6.11 -20.97 -2.68
C ASP A 58 -6.95 -20.16 -3.68
N GLY A 59 -6.29 -19.54 -4.66
CA GLY A 59 -6.95 -18.74 -5.69
C GLY A 59 -7.37 -17.33 -5.24
N GLU A 60 -6.99 -16.92 -4.05
CA GLU A 60 -7.26 -15.59 -3.49
C GLU A 60 -5.96 -14.83 -3.26
N LEU A 61 -6.05 -13.50 -3.20
CA LEU A 61 -4.94 -12.64 -2.82
C LEU A 61 -5.05 -12.27 -1.34
N ILE A 62 -3.97 -12.50 -0.61
CA ILE A 62 -3.87 -12.25 0.82
C ILE A 62 -2.75 -11.26 1.06
N LEU A 63 -3.04 -10.20 1.83
CA LEU A 63 -2.04 -9.24 2.28
C LEU A 63 -1.33 -9.77 3.52
N ILE A 64 -0.01 -9.85 3.46
CA ILE A 64 0.86 -10.34 4.53
C ILE A 64 1.75 -9.20 5.05
N ASN A 65 2.16 -9.28 6.30
CA ASN A 65 3.04 -8.33 6.98
C ASN A 65 2.50 -6.89 7.08
N SER A 66 1.21 -6.69 6.92
CA SER A 66 0.62 -5.42 7.30
C SER A 66 0.41 -5.39 8.81
N HIS A 67 0.67 -4.25 9.43
CA HIS A 67 0.51 -4.06 10.87
C HIS A 67 -0.65 -3.10 11.14
N ILE A 68 -1.67 -3.58 11.83
CA ILE A 68 -2.78 -2.77 12.32
C ILE A 68 -2.79 -2.92 13.84
N ALA A 69 -2.52 -1.84 14.56
CA ALA A 69 -2.42 -1.88 16.02
C ALA A 69 -3.70 -2.38 16.67
N SER A 70 -3.58 -3.08 17.77
CA SER A 70 -4.72 -3.50 18.57
C SER A 70 -5.52 -2.29 19.04
N TYR A 71 -6.85 -2.40 19.00
CA TYR A 71 -7.74 -1.35 19.47
C TYR A 71 -7.92 -1.45 20.98
N LYS A 72 -7.38 -0.48 21.72
CA LYS A 72 -7.30 -0.53 23.18
C LYS A 72 -8.65 -0.64 23.89
N GLN A 73 -9.71 -0.08 23.29
CA GLN A 73 -11.06 -0.10 23.85
C GLN A 73 -11.85 -1.38 23.51
N ALA A 74 -11.30 -2.28 22.69
CA ALA A 74 -11.91 -3.58 22.43
C ALA A 74 -11.57 -4.55 23.56
N SER A 75 -12.56 -4.89 24.41
CA SER A 75 -12.33 -5.72 25.61
C SER A 75 -12.21 -7.22 25.32
N TYR A 76 -12.95 -7.77 24.35
CA TYR A 76 -13.01 -9.23 24.12
C TYR A 76 -12.69 -9.68 22.69
N SER A 77 -12.80 -8.84 21.71
CA SER A 77 -12.71 -9.20 20.29
C SER A 77 -11.66 -8.37 19.56
N ASN A 78 -10.42 -8.40 20.09
CA ASN A 78 -9.32 -7.74 19.41
C ASN A 78 -8.69 -8.65 18.36
N HIS A 79 -8.11 -8.05 17.33
CA HIS A 79 -7.38 -8.74 16.29
C HIS A 79 -5.89 -8.86 16.65
N ASN A 80 -5.20 -9.81 16.00
CA ASN A 80 -3.74 -9.83 16.01
C ASN A 80 -3.22 -8.74 15.04
N PRO A 81 -2.29 -7.87 15.46
CA PRO A 81 -1.78 -6.78 14.60
C PRO A 81 -1.25 -7.23 13.24
N THR A 82 -0.69 -8.42 13.16
CA THR A 82 -0.07 -8.96 11.94
C THR A 82 -0.88 -10.04 11.24
N ASP A 83 -2.17 -10.14 11.52
CA ASP A 83 -3.07 -11.08 10.84
C ASP A 83 -3.01 -10.93 9.32
N GLU A 84 -3.13 -12.05 8.64
CA GLU A 84 -3.34 -12.07 7.19
C GLU A 84 -4.70 -11.48 6.85
N ARG A 85 -4.76 -10.67 5.79
CA ARG A 85 -6.00 -9.99 5.38
C ARG A 85 -6.31 -10.27 3.93
N LYS A 86 -7.53 -10.70 3.68
CA LYS A 86 -8.00 -10.99 2.33
C LYS A 86 -8.22 -9.71 1.55
N LEU A 87 -7.71 -9.68 0.32
CA LEU A 87 -7.94 -8.61 -0.64
C LEU A 87 -9.12 -8.95 -1.55
N LEU A 88 -9.96 -7.97 -1.83
CA LEU A 88 -11.15 -8.13 -2.65
C LEU A 88 -10.92 -7.53 -4.04
N LEU A 89 -10.87 -8.42 -5.02
CA LEU A 89 -10.68 -8.11 -6.44
C LEU A 89 -11.60 -9.00 -7.26
N ASN A 90 -11.88 -8.59 -8.49
CA ASN A 90 -12.58 -9.45 -9.43
C ASN A 90 -11.75 -10.67 -9.78
N LYS A 91 -12.39 -11.82 -10.02
CA LYS A 91 -11.69 -13.07 -10.34
C LYS A 91 -10.76 -12.94 -11.54
N ARG A 92 -11.13 -12.16 -12.54
CA ARG A 92 -10.29 -11.88 -13.72
C ARG A 92 -9.01 -11.13 -13.34
N GLU A 93 -9.13 -10.14 -12.46
CA GLU A 93 -7.97 -9.38 -11.94
C GLU A 93 -7.06 -10.28 -11.11
N ILE A 94 -7.61 -11.10 -10.23
CA ILE A 94 -6.85 -12.06 -9.43
C ILE A 94 -6.07 -13.02 -10.34
N ASN A 95 -6.71 -13.62 -11.33
CA ASN A 95 -6.07 -14.55 -12.26
C ASN A 95 -4.94 -13.89 -13.07
N LYS A 96 -5.16 -12.66 -13.52
CA LYS A 96 -4.15 -11.86 -14.21
C LYS A 96 -2.93 -11.60 -13.32
N LEU A 97 -3.15 -11.24 -12.07
CA LEU A 97 -2.10 -10.96 -11.11
C LEU A 97 -1.31 -12.23 -10.74
N ILE A 98 -2.00 -13.34 -10.52
CA ILE A 98 -1.36 -14.64 -10.27
C ILE A 98 -0.47 -15.03 -11.45
N GLY A 99 -0.96 -14.85 -12.67
CA GLY A 99 -0.17 -15.11 -13.88
C GLY A 99 1.10 -14.25 -13.96
N LYS A 100 1.03 -12.99 -13.61
CA LYS A 100 2.19 -12.08 -13.57
C LYS A 100 3.20 -12.50 -12.49
N ILE A 101 2.74 -12.88 -11.32
CA ILE A 101 3.61 -13.37 -10.24
C ILE A 101 4.36 -14.63 -10.69
N GLN A 102 3.66 -15.60 -11.26
CA GLN A 102 4.23 -16.90 -11.63
C GLN A 102 5.14 -16.84 -12.85
N ARG A 103 4.76 -16.09 -13.89
CA ARG A 103 5.50 -16.03 -15.16
C ARG A 103 6.65 -15.03 -15.15
N ASP A 104 6.40 -13.84 -14.59
CA ASP A 104 7.33 -12.72 -14.68
C ASP A 104 8.09 -12.47 -13.38
N GLY A 105 7.82 -13.26 -12.34
CA GLY A 105 8.45 -13.11 -11.02
C GLY A 105 8.15 -11.76 -10.34
N LEU A 106 7.01 -11.16 -10.65
CA LEU A 106 6.60 -9.87 -10.08
C LEU A 106 6.02 -10.04 -8.68
N THR A 107 6.12 -9.00 -7.89
CA THR A 107 5.55 -8.93 -6.54
C THR A 107 4.41 -7.92 -6.52
N ILE A 108 3.40 -8.17 -5.72
CA ILE A 108 2.31 -7.21 -5.52
C ILE A 108 2.50 -6.55 -4.16
N VAL A 109 2.67 -5.23 -4.16
CA VAL A 109 2.92 -4.44 -2.95
C VAL A 109 1.89 -3.33 -2.81
N PRO A 110 1.40 -3.04 -1.59
CA PRO A 110 0.51 -1.91 -1.37
C PRO A 110 1.30 -0.60 -1.42
N THR A 111 0.73 0.41 -2.03
CA THR A 111 1.30 1.76 -2.11
C THR A 111 0.66 2.73 -1.15
N LYS A 112 -0.63 2.61 -0.94
CA LYS A 112 -1.40 3.43 0.00
C LYS A 112 -2.68 2.72 0.43
N MET A 113 -3.16 3.10 1.61
CA MET A 113 -4.47 2.71 2.11
C MET A 113 -5.31 3.96 2.33
N TYR A 114 -6.59 3.89 2.01
CA TYR A 114 -7.50 5.04 2.09
C TYR A 114 -8.94 4.60 2.32
N PHE A 115 -9.76 5.51 2.83
CA PHE A 115 -11.21 5.37 2.81
C PHE A 115 -11.78 6.04 1.56
N LYS A 116 -12.64 5.31 0.88
CA LYS A 116 -13.41 5.80 -0.28
C LYS A 116 -14.87 5.47 -0.07
N LYS A 117 -15.70 6.49 0.01
CA LYS A 117 -17.13 6.35 0.30
C LYS A 117 -17.38 5.49 1.57
N GLY A 118 -16.62 5.72 2.63
CA GLY A 118 -16.73 5.01 3.90
C GLY A 118 -16.16 3.60 3.93
N LYS A 119 -15.60 3.08 2.83
CA LYS A 119 -15.00 1.75 2.73
C LYS A 119 -13.48 1.83 2.68
N ALA A 120 -12.81 0.96 3.44
CA ALA A 120 -11.37 0.83 3.37
C ALA A 120 -10.95 0.21 2.02
N LYS A 121 -10.07 0.90 1.33
CA LYS A 121 -9.49 0.48 0.05
C LYS A 121 -7.97 0.53 0.14
N ILE A 122 -7.33 -0.28 -0.67
CA ILE A 122 -5.88 -0.32 -0.77
C ILE A 122 -5.46 -0.26 -2.25
N GLU A 123 -4.50 0.59 -2.56
CA GLU A 123 -3.89 0.61 -3.89
C GLU A 123 -2.73 -0.38 -3.90
N LEU A 124 -2.75 -1.26 -4.88
CA LEU A 124 -1.72 -2.27 -5.09
C LEU A 124 -0.91 -1.92 -6.33
N ALA A 125 0.39 -2.13 -6.26
CA ALA A 125 1.29 -2.05 -7.40
C ALA A 125 1.78 -3.45 -7.79
N VAL A 126 1.71 -3.76 -9.07
CA VAL A 126 2.43 -4.89 -9.65
C VAL A 126 3.85 -4.41 -9.87
N ALA A 127 4.82 -5.01 -9.21
CA ALA A 127 6.12 -4.42 -9.02
C ALA A 127 7.27 -5.42 -9.23
N LYS A 128 8.36 -4.89 -9.77
CA LYS A 128 9.63 -5.60 -9.90
C LYS A 128 10.63 -5.05 -8.89
N GLY A 129 11.28 -5.94 -8.14
CA GLY A 129 12.32 -5.54 -7.17
C GLY A 129 13.48 -4.82 -7.84
N LYS A 130 13.89 -3.69 -7.27
CA LYS A 130 15.08 -2.96 -7.72
C LYS A 130 16.35 -3.65 -7.26
N LYS A 131 17.35 -3.69 -8.14
CA LYS A 131 18.72 -4.09 -7.80
C LYS A 131 19.39 -2.98 -6.96
N LEU A 132 20.48 -3.33 -6.28
CA LEU A 132 21.17 -2.40 -5.39
C LEU A 132 21.62 -1.10 -6.10
N HIS A 133 22.12 -1.20 -7.33
CA HIS A 133 22.52 -0.02 -8.12
C HIS A 133 21.32 0.88 -8.50
N ASP A 134 20.16 0.30 -8.77
CA ASP A 134 18.92 1.04 -9.04
C ASP A 134 18.46 1.82 -7.80
N LYS A 135 18.58 1.22 -6.62
CA LYS A 135 18.26 1.87 -5.34
C LYS A 135 19.19 3.04 -5.05
N ARG A 136 20.48 2.90 -5.34
CA ARG A 136 21.48 3.98 -5.21
C ARG A 136 21.16 5.15 -6.12
N ALA A 137 20.81 4.89 -7.39
CA ALA A 137 20.40 5.91 -8.35
C ALA A 137 19.15 6.65 -7.87
N THR A 138 18.12 5.94 -7.41
CA THR A 138 16.90 6.53 -6.87
C THR A 138 17.18 7.44 -5.68
N LYS A 139 18.04 7.01 -4.76
CA LYS A 139 18.45 7.83 -3.59
C LYS A 139 19.16 9.09 -4.01
N LYS A 140 20.08 8.99 -4.94
CA LYS A 140 20.82 10.14 -5.49
C LYS A 140 19.89 11.17 -6.11
N ASP A 141 18.92 10.73 -6.91
CA ASP A 141 17.93 11.60 -7.54
C ASP A 141 17.04 12.30 -6.51
N ARG A 142 16.59 11.57 -5.48
CA ARG A 142 15.80 12.16 -4.38
C ARG A 142 16.57 13.21 -3.61
N ASP A 143 17.81 12.94 -3.29
CA ASP A 143 18.69 13.88 -2.57
C ASP A 143 18.95 15.13 -3.41
N TRP A 144 19.25 14.97 -4.69
CA TRP A 144 19.42 16.07 -5.64
C TRP A 144 18.16 16.95 -5.73
N ASN A 145 16.99 16.35 -5.90
CA ASN A 145 15.73 17.08 -5.97
C ASN A 145 15.41 17.84 -4.68
N ARG A 146 15.73 17.27 -3.54
CA ARG A 146 15.56 17.90 -2.23
C ARG A 146 16.48 19.12 -2.07
N ASP A 147 17.74 18.98 -2.43
CA ASP A 147 18.73 20.06 -2.35
C ASP A 147 18.40 21.19 -3.31
N LYS A 148 17.97 20.85 -4.53
CA LYS A 148 17.49 21.81 -5.52
C LYS A 148 16.29 22.61 -4.99
N SER A 149 15.32 21.94 -4.38
CA SER A 149 14.14 22.59 -3.78
C SER A 149 14.53 23.55 -2.64
N ARG A 150 15.51 23.16 -1.81
CA ARG A 150 16.04 24.02 -0.74
C ARG A 150 16.75 25.27 -1.29
N TYR A 151 17.53 25.10 -2.34
CA TYR A 151 18.21 26.19 -3.00
C TYR A 151 17.22 27.23 -3.53
N PHE A 152 16.19 26.82 -4.25
CA PHE A 152 15.17 27.72 -4.77
C PHE A 152 14.35 28.44 -3.69
N ARG A 153 14.11 27.80 -2.54
CA ARG A 153 13.43 28.44 -1.40
C ARG A 153 14.26 29.57 -0.75
N LYS A 154 15.58 29.46 -0.78
CA LYS A 154 16.48 30.47 -0.21
C LYS A 154 16.69 31.68 -1.12
N SER A 155 16.38 31.55 -2.41
CA SER A 155 16.59 32.60 -3.43
C SER A 155 15.34 33.45 -3.69
N SER A 156 14.22 33.18 -3.01
CA SER A 156 12.98 33.96 -3.16
C SER A 156 12.71 34.88 -1.97
#